data_ebbeeb64609c67295ad73ab90c4f245f
#
_entry.id   ebbeeb64609c67295ad73ab90c4f245f
#
_cell.length_a   1.000
_cell.length_b   1.000
_cell.length_c   1.000
_cell.angle_alpha   90.00
_cell.angle_beta   90.00
_cell.angle_gamma   90.00
#
_symmetry.space_group_name_H-M   'P 1'
#
loop_
_entity.id
_entity.type
_entity.pdbx_description
1 polymer ?
#
loop_
_entity_poly.entity_id
_entity_poly.type
_entity_poly.pdbx_seq_one_letter_code
_entity_poly.pdbx_strand_id
1 'polypeptide(L)'
;MTYGTNDKWNRHDCYCGKKGCIETYLSGPGLSKHYYDLHKKNLDAKIIQENANNGDDQALEFINEYLDYLARGLAQVINIIDPGAIVLGGGVSNMKQIYGNINSKLKKYVFSDTVNTQILKNKFGDSSGVRGAA
;
A
#
# COMPACT_ATOMS: atom_id res chain seq x y z
N MET A 1 -6.59 10.14 -7.74
CA MET A 1 -6.10 9.00 -8.54
C MET A 1 -6.96 7.78 -8.29
N THR A 2 -7.30 7.06 -9.33
CA THR A 2 -8.11 5.83 -9.26
C THR A 2 -7.40 4.69 -10.00
N TYR A 3 -7.65 3.46 -9.57
CA TYR A 3 -7.17 2.27 -10.28
C TYR A 3 -8.16 1.84 -11.37
N GLY A 4 -7.66 1.11 -12.36
CA GLY A 4 -8.44 0.68 -13.51
C GLY A 4 -9.46 -0.42 -13.22
N THR A 5 -10.31 -0.70 -14.20
CA THR A 5 -11.37 -1.71 -14.08
C THR A 5 -10.89 -3.15 -14.30
N ASN A 6 -9.69 -3.32 -14.87
CA ASN A 6 -9.12 -4.65 -15.18
C ASN A 6 -8.23 -5.18 -14.07
N ASP A 7 -8.22 -4.53 -12.90
CA ASP A 7 -7.45 -4.98 -11.76
C ASP A 7 -8.14 -6.16 -11.06
N LYS A 8 -7.35 -7.01 -10.43
CA LYS A 8 -7.83 -8.20 -9.72
C LYS A 8 -8.77 -7.87 -8.55
N TRP A 9 -8.53 -6.74 -7.90
CA TRP A 9 -9.34 -6.29 -6.79
C TRP A 9 -10.52 -5.44 -7.26
N ASN A 10 -11.67 -5.59 -6.61
CA ASN A 10 -12.87 -4.82 -6.92
C ASN A 10 -12.69 -3.33 -6.61
N ARG A 11 -13.32 -2.50 -7.42
CA ARG A 11 -13.36 -1.06 -7.15
C ARG A 11 -14.46 -0.74 -6.14
N HIS A 12 -14.09 -0.27 -4.97
CA HIS A 12 -15.01 0.15 -3.93
C HIS A 12 -15.37 1.63 -4.02
N ASP A 13 -16.53 1.98 -3.46
CA ASP A 13 -16.95 3.35 -3.34
C ASP A 13 -16.06 4.10 -2.35
N CYS A 14 -15.72 5.34 -2.69
CA CYS A 14 -14.96 6.24 -1.86
C CYS A 14 -15.86 7.35 -1.30
N TYR A 15 -15.53 7.86 -0.13
CA TYR A 15 -16.26 8.99 0.47
C TYR A 15 -16.29 10.25 -0.42
N CYS A 16 -15.36 10.38 -1.36
CA CYS A 16 -15.33 11.48 -2.32
C CYS A 16 -16.37 11.37 -3.45
N GLY A 17 -17.19 10.31 -3.45
CA GLY A 17 -18.21 10.05 -4.46
C GLY A 17 -17.72 9.31 -5.71
N LYS A 18 -16.45 8.97 -5.79
CA LYS A 18 -15.85 8.19 -6.89
C LYS A 18 -15.66 6.72 -6.48
N LYS A 19 -15.31 5.90 -7.44
CA LYS A 19 -14.98 4.47 -7.20
C LYS A 19 -13.51 4.20 -7.50
N GLY A 20 -12.91 3.30 -6.72
CA GLY A 20 -11.55 2.82 -6.97
C GLY A 20 -10.48 3.84 -6.66
N CYS A 21 -10.75 4.80 -5.78
CA CYS A 21 -9.73 5.74 -5.33
C CYS A 21 -8.59 5.01 -4.61
N ILE A 22 -7.38 5.56 -4.70
CA ILE A 22 -6.17 4.98 -4.11
C ILE A 22 -6.35 4.62 -2.63
N GLU A 23 -7.07 5.45 -1.87
CA GLU A 23 -7.34 5.20 -0.45
C GLU A 23 -8.13 3.92 -0.22
N THR A 24 -9.08 3.58 -1.10
CA THR A 24 -9.87 2.36 -0.98
C THR A 24 -9.03 1.09 -1.19
N TYR A 25 -7.84 1.22 -1.72
CA TYR A 25 -6.88 0.12 -1.90
C TYR A 25 -5.78 0.12 -0.84
N LEU A 26 -5.22 1.30 -0.51
CA LEU A 26 -3.98 1.38 0.25
C LEU A 26 -4.18 1.63 1.75
N SER A 27 -5.37 2.08 2.17
CA SER A 27 -5.66 2.26 3.60
C SER A 27 -5.85 0.94 4.33
N GLY A 28 -5.72 0.96 5.65
CA GLY A 28 -6.02 -0.20 6.50
C GLY A 28 -7.44 -0.73 6.28
N PRO A 29 -8.49 0.10 6.37
CA PRO A 29 -9.87 -0.32 6.08
C PRO A 29 -10.05 -0.86 4.66
N GLY A 30 -9.40 -0.24 3.66
CA GLY A 30 -9.43 -0.71 2.28
C GLY A 30 -8.82 -2.11 2.14
N LEU A 31 -7.68 -2.33 2.77
CA LEU A 31 -7.01 -3.62 2.79
C LEU A 31 -7.89 -4.72 3.40
N SER A 32 -8.52 -4.44 4.53
CA SER A 32 -9.45 -5.38 5.19
C SER A 32 -10.64 -5.73 4.30
N LYS A 33 -11.19 -4.76 3.60
CA LYS A 33 -12.35 -4.94 2.73
C LYS A 33 -12.01 -5.80 1.51
N HIS A 34 -10.85 -5.57 0.89
CA HIS A 34 -10.39 -6.40 -0.23
C HIS A 34 -10.07 -7.83 0.20
N TYR A 35 -9.50 -8.00 1.38
CA TYR A 35 -9.27 -9.33 1.94
C TYR A 35 -10.58 -10.10 2.15
N TYR A 36 -11.61 -9.42 2.66
CA TYR A 36 -12.95 -10.01 2.81
C TYR A 36 -13.54 -10.40 1.46
N ASP A 37 -13.42 -9.55 0.44
CA ASP A 37 -13.94 -9.86 -0.89
C ASP A 37 -13.36 -11.14 -1.47
N LEU A 38 -12.06 -11.35 -1.29
CA LEU A 38 -11.32 -12.48 -1.86
C LEU A 38 -11.46 -13.76 -1.04
N HIS A 39 -11.49 -13.65 0.29
CA HIS A 39 -11.35 -14.79 1.19
C HIS A 39 -12.52 -15.00 2.15
N LYS A 40 -13.49 -14.08 2.16
CA LYS A 40 -14.68 -14.10 3.05
C LYS A 40 -14.31 -14.14 4.54
N LYS A 41 -13.14 -13.59 4.89
CA LYS A 41 -12.64 -13.45 6.27
C LYS A 41 -12.58 -11.98 6.64
N ASN A 42 -13.31 -11.61 7.69
CA ASN A 42 -13.34 -10.24 8.18
C ASN A 42 -12.18 -10.02 9.18
N LEU A 43 -11.03 -9.65 8.66
CA LEU A 43 -9.80 -9.45 9.42
C LEU A 43 -9.31 -8.01 9.30
N ASP A 44 -8.81 -7.45 10.40
CA ASP A 44 -8.12 -6.16 10.37
C ASP A 44 -6.78 -6.28 9.61
N ALA A 45 -6.35 -5.16 9.04
CA ALA A 45 -5.08 -5.08 8.33
C ALA A 45 -3.90 -5.58 9.20
N LYS A 46 -3.91 -5.28 10.50
CA LYS A 46 -2.90 -5.74 11.44
C LYS A 46 -2.86 -7.27 11.55
N ILE A 47 -4.02 -7.90 11.65
CA ILE A 47 -4.13 -9.37 11.73
C ILE A 47 -3.67 -10.02 10.43
N ILE A 48 -4.02 -9.45 9.28
CA ILE A 48 -3.57 -9.94 7.98
C ILE A 48 -2.03 -9.88 7.90
N GLN A 49 -1.42 -8.79 8.36
CA GLN A 49 0.03 -8.65 8.43
C GLN A 49 0.67 -9.69 9.36
N GLU A 50 0.09 -9.91 10.53
CA GLU A 50 0.57 -10.90 11.50
C GLU A 50 0.50 -12.31 10.92
N ASN A 51 -0.60 -12.65 10.24
CA ASN A 51 -0.75 -13.94 9.57
C ASN A 51 0.31 -14.13 8.48
N ALA A 52 0.58 -13.10 7.68
CA ALA A 52 1.64 -13.13 6.68
C ALA A 52 3.02 -13.34 7.33
N ASN A 53 3.30 -12.66 8.44
CA ASN A 53 4.55 -12.82 9.18
C ASN A 53 4.71 -14.24 9.75
N ASN A 54 3.61 -14.92 10.04
CA ASN A 54 3.59 -16.30 10.54
C ASN A 54 3.58 -17.36 9.43
N GLY A 55 3.68 -16.95 8.16
CA GLY A 55 3.80 -17.86 7.04
C GLY A 55 2.48 -18.33 6.43
N ASP A 56 1.35 -17.66 6.72
CA ASP A 56 0.07 -17.95 6.06
C ASP A 56 0.17 -17.58 4.56
N ASP A 57 0.11 -18.58 3.69
CA ASP A 57 0.27 -18.42 2.24
C ASP A 57 -0.78 -17.48 1.64
N GLN A 58 -2.02 -17.56 2.12
CA GLN A 58 -3.11 -16.71 1.64
C GLN A 58 -2.86 -15.24 1.97
N ALA A 59 -2.41 -14.95 3.19
CA ALA A 59 -2.06 -13.61 3.63
C ALA A 59 -0.81 -13.08 2.90
N LEU A 60 0.19 -13.93 2.68
CA LEU A 60 1.40 -13.57 1.95
C LEU A 60 1.10 -13.19 0.50
N GLU A 61 0.30 -13.97 -0.20
CA GLU A 61 -0.12 -13.67 -1.58
C GLU A 61 -0.90 -12.37 -1.64
N PHE A 62 -1.83 -12.15 -0.71
CA PHE A 62 -2.61 -10.93 -0.62
C PHE A 62 -1.73 -9.69 -0.38
N ILE A 63 -0.78 -9.78 0.55
CA ILE A 63 0.17 -8.70 0.82
C ILE A 63 1.02 -8.41 -0.41
N ASN A 64 1.46 -9.43 -1.14
CA ASN A 64 2.22 -9.25 -2.37
C ASN A 64 1.42 -8.47 -3.43
N GLU A 65 0.14 -8.74 -3.57
CA GLU A 65 -0.76 -7.97 -4.45
C GLU A 65 -0.94 -6.52 -3.95
N TYR A 66 -1.11 -6.35 -2.66
CA TYR A 66 -1.17 -5.02 -2.04
C TYR A 66 0.07 -4.19 -2.36
N LEU A 67 1.25 -4.79 -2.29
CA LEU A 67 2.50 -4.10 -2.61
C LEU A 67 2.56 -3.66 -4.08
N ASP A 68 1.94 -4.38 -4.99
CA ASP A 68 1.83 -3.96 -6.38
C ASP A 68 0.97 -2.69 -6.53
N TYR A 69 -0.18 -2.64 -5.86
CA TYR A 69 -1.01 -1.43 -5.82
C TYR A 69 -0.29 -0.27 -5.17
N LEU A 70 0.42 -0.50 -4.07
CA LEU A 70 1.23 0.52 -3.41
C LEU A 70 2.33 1.05 -4.34
N ALA A 71 3.03 0.18 -5.03
CA ALA A 71 4.07 0.57 -5.99
C ALA A 71 3.51 1.44 -7.12
N ARG A 72 2.34 1.10 -7.65
CA ARG A 72 1.68 1.93 -8.67
C ARG A 72 1.35 3.33 -8.14
N GLY A 73 0.87 3.43 -6.90
CA GLY A 73 0.60 4.72 -6.26
C GLY A 73 1.85 5.55 -6.05
N LEU A 74 2.90 4.94 -5.51
CA LEU A 74 4.18 5.61 -5.27
C LEU A 74 4.86 6.03 -6.58
N ALA A 75 4.76 5.21 -7.62
CA ALA A 75 5.34 5.52 -8.92
C ALA A 75 4.74 6.80 -9.53
N GLN A 76 3.47 7.10 -9.28
CA GLN A 76 2.86 8.37 -9.73
C GLN A 76 3.58 9.57 -9.12
N VAL A 77 3.87 9.51 -7.83
CA VAL A 77 4.60 10.57 -7.12
C VAL A 77 6.03 10.68 -7.67
N ILE A 78 6.70 9.57 -7.84
CA ILE A 78 8.09 9.51 -8.35
C ILE A 78 8.17 10.08 -9.78
N ASN A 79 7.24 9.70 -10.67
CA ASN A 79 7.22 10.14 -12.05
C ASN A 79 6.94 11.64 -12.20
N ILE A 80 6.22 12.24 -11.24
CA ILE A 80 5.84 13.67 -11.31
C ILE A 80 6.89 14.55 -10.61
N ILE A 81 7.38 14.14 -9.44
CA ILE A 81 8.20 14.98 -8.55
C ILE A 81 9.67 14.52 -8.50
N ASP A 82 9.93 13.24 -8.76
CA ASP A 82 11.26 12.62 -8.64
C ASP A 82 11.94 12.91 -7.29
N PRO A 83 11.29 12.56 -6.15
CA PRO A 83 11.86 12.83 -4.84
C PRO A 83 13.04 11.91 -4.53
N GLY A 84 13.98 12.37 -3.69
CA GLY A 84 15.08 11.53 -3.20
C GLY A 84 14.62 10.45 -2.23
N ALA A 85 13.57 10.71 -1.46
CA ALA A 85 12.97 9.76 -0.52
C ALA A 85 11.49 10.02 -0.34
N ILE A 86 10.74 8.96 -0.05
CA ILE A 86 9.35 9.01 0.39
C ILE A 86 9.27 8.32 1.76
N VAL A 87 8.76 9.04 2.76
CA VAL A 87 8.54 8.49 4.11
C VAL A 87 7.09 8.10 4.25
N LEU A 88 6.85 6.84 4.58
CA LEU A 88 5.50 6.31 4.77
C LEU A 88 5.05 6.53 6.22
N GLY A 89 3.80 6.98 6.39
CA GLY A 89 3.16 7.16 7.69
C GLY A 89 1.86 6.37 7.80
N GLY A 90 1.28 6.35 9.00
CA GLY A 90 0.05 5.63 9.30
C GLY A 90 0.26 4.17 9.68
N GLY A 91 -0.83 3.48 10.07
CA GLY A 91 -0.76 2.11 10.60
C GLY A 91 -0.20 1.09 9.62
N VAL A 92 -0.52 1.22 8.32
CA VAL A 92 -0.04 0.30 7.29
C VAL A 92 1.46 0.44 7.05
N SER A 93 2.06 1.59 7.38
CA SER A 93 3.51 1.81 7.24
C SER A 93 4.36 0.87 8.09
N ASN A 94 3.77 0.21 9.09
CA ASN A 94 4.46 -0.78 9.92
C ASN A 94 4.62 -2.16 9.25
N MET A 95 4.03 -2.35 8.07
CA MET A 95 4.13 -3.60 7.32
C MET A 95 5.57 -3.83 6.84
N LYS A 96 6.23 -4.85 7.43
CA LYS A 96 7.64 -5.16 7.14
C LYS A 96 7.90 -5.49 5.67
N GLN A 97 6.95 -6.13 5.03
CA GLN A 97 7.06 -6.57 3.64
C GLN A 97 7.23 -5.40 2.66
N ILE A 98 6.79 -4.18 3.02
CA ILE A 98 6.96 -3.00 2.17
C ILE A 98 8.46 -2.78 1.89
N TYR A 99 9.26 -2.66 2.94
CA TYR A 99 10.63 -2.15 2.84
C TYR A 99 11.62 -3.13 2.21
N GLY A 100 11.27 -4.41 2.16
CA GLY A 100 12.09 -5.42 1.51
C GLY A 100 11.75 -5.67 0.04
N ASN A 101 10.54 -5.35 -0.39
CA ASN A 101 10.02 -5.82 -1.68
C ASN A 101 9.54 -4.71 -2.63
N ILE A 102 9.36 -3.48 -2.13
CA ILE A 102 8.72 -2.42 -2.91
C ILE A 102 9.56 -1.98 -4.11
N ASN A 103 10.88 -1.96 -3.99
CA ASN A 103 11.77 -1.47 -5.04
C ASN A 103 11.67 -2.29 -6.34
N SER A 104 11.56 -3.62 -6.23
CA SER A 104 11.40 -4.48 -7.39
C SER A 104 10.10 -4.23 -8.14
N LYS A 105 9.05 -3.87 -7.41
CA LYS A 105 7.73 -3.54 -7.98
C LYS A 105 7.69 -2.13 -8.57
N LEU A 106 8.37 -1.17 -7.95
CA LEU A 106 8.48 0.20 -8.46
C LEU A 106 9.10 0.26 -9.86
N LYS A 107 10.08 -0.60 -10.14
CA LYS A 107 10.73 -0.67 -11.46
C LYS A 107 9.76 -0.92 -12.61
N LYS A 108 8.60 -1.51 -12.34
CA LYS A 108 7.59 -1.78 -13.36
C LYS A 108 6.82 -0.52 -13.78
N TYR A 109 6.75 0.49 -12.92
CA TYR A 109 5.85 1.62 -13.06
C TYR A 109 6.52 2.99 -13.15
N VAL A 110 7.80 3.08 -12.80
CA VAL A 110 8.58 4.32 -12.88
C VAL A 110 9.16 4.49 -14.28
N PHE A 111 9.02 5.69 -14.85
CA PHE A 111 9.58 6.06 -16.16
C PHE A 111 11.08 6.33 -16.08
N SER A 112 11.85 5.38 -15.60
CA SER A 112 13.31 5.49 -15.53
C SER A 112 13.90 4.09 -15.51
N ASP A 113 15.09 3.96 -16.09
CA ASP A 113 15.85 2.71 -16.05
C ASP A 113 16.30 2.36 -14.63
N THR A 114 16.41 3.37 -13.77
CA THR A 114 16.80 3.21 -12.36
C THR A 114 15.81 3.90 -11.44
N VAL A 115 15.54 3.30 -10.27
CA VAL A 115 14.74 3.88 -9.21
C VAL A 115 15.68 4.32 -8.09
N ASN A 116 15.89 5.61 -7.96
CA ASN A 116 16.78 6.21 -6.95
C ASN A 116 16.04 6.68 -5.70
N THR A 117 14.72 6.77 -5.75
CA THR A 117 13.89 7.17 -4.61
C THR A 117 13.92 6.09 -3.53
N GLN A 118 14.24 6.47 -2.31
CA GLN A 118 14.21 5.58 -1.15
C GLN A 118 12.82 5.58 -0.52
N ILE A 119 12.30 4.40 -0.23
CA ILE A 119 11.04 4.26 0.51
C ILE A 119 11.39 3.93 1.96
N LEU A 120 11.08 4.85 2.86
CA LEU A 120 11.51 4.80 4.25
C LEU A 120 10.33 4.69 5.19
N LYS A 121 10.54 3.97 6.29
CA LYS A 121 9.60 3.93 7.41
C LYS A 121 9.73 5.22 8.22
N ASN A 122 8.61 5.75 8.74
CA ASN A 122 8.63 6.92 9.61
C ASN A 122 9.38 6.61 10.93
N LYS A 123 10.01 7.62 11.50
CA LYS A 123 10.82 7.50 12.72
C LYS A 123 9.96 7.40 13.99
N PHE A 124 8.77 8.02 14.00
CA PHE A 124 7.95 8.19 15.20
C PHE A 124 6.74 7.27 15.26
N GLY A 125 6.65 6.26 14.37
CA GLY A 125 5.53 5.33 14.30
C GLY A 125 4.31 5.90 13.59
N ASP A 126 3.15 5.26 13.77
CA ASP A 126 1.91 5.58 13.07
C ASP A 126 1.27 6.90 13.52
N SER A 127 1.66 7.45 14.65
CA SER A 127 1.18 8.76 15.16
C SER A 127 2.07 9.94 14.76
N SER A 128 3.05 9.74 13.85
CA SER A 128 4.00 10.79 13.47
C SER A 128 3.34 12.03 12.87
N GLY A 129 2.23 11.88 12.13
CA GLY A 129 1.47 12.99 11.57
C GLY A 129 0.83 13.88 12.64
N VAL A 130 0.31 13.28 13.71
CA VAL A 130 -0.25 13.99 14.86
C VAL A 130 0.85 14.76 15.59
N ARG A 131 2.01 14.13 15.79
CA ARG A 131 3.16 14.79 16.43
C ARG A 131 3.69 15.97 15.61
N GLY A 132 3.72 15.83 14.29
CA GLY A 132 4.14 16.90 13.40
C GLY A 132 3.18 18.08 13.39
N ALA A 133 1.87 17.86 13.63
CA ALA A 133 0.85 18.90 13.72
C ALA A 133 0.87 19.66 15.06
N ALA A 134 1.41 19.04 16.08
CA ALA A 134 1.53 19.68 17.42
C ALA A 134 2.68 20.66 17.47
#